data_e5fa447452f45af23fb3f53d3cb6d172
#
_entry.id   e5fa447452f45af23fb3f53d3cb6d172
#
_cell.length_a   1.000
_cell.length_b   1.000
_cell.length_c   1.000
_cell.angle_alpha   90.00
_cell.angle_beta   90.00
_cell.angle_gamma   90.00
#
_symmetry.space_group_name_H-M   'P 1'
#
loop_
_entity.id
_entity.type
_entity.pdbx_description
1 polymer ?
#
loop_
_entity_poly.entity_id
_entity_poly.type
_entity_poly.pdbx_seq_one_letter_code
_entity_poly.pdbx_strand_id
1 'polypeptide(L)'
;MAKGYWIARVDVHNDEGYKAYAAANPAIFKKFGGRFVVRAGRFTGIEGESRSRNVVIEFPDYEAALACYRSPEYQENIKVRQPHSIADLVIIEGYDGPQP
;
A
#
# COMPACT_ATOMS: atom_id res chain seq x y z
N MET A 1 6.07 -6.14 19.75
CA MET A 1 6.54 -5.00 18.92
C MET A 1 5.46 -4.55 17.97
N ALA A 2 5.40 -3.25 17.77
CA ALA A 2 4.41 -2.68 16.85
C ALA A 2 4.71 -3.07 15.42
N LYS A 3 3.67 -3.37 14.66
CA LYS A 3 3.76 -3.61 13.22
C LYS A 3 3.99 -2.31 12.46
N GLY A 4 4.31 -2.38 11.21
CA GLY A 4 4.34 -1.23 10.31
C GLY A 4 3.29 -1.42 9.23
N TYR A 5 2.74 -0.31 8.74
CA TYR A 5 1.67 -0.38 7.75
C TYR A 5 1.90 0.61 6.61
N TRP A 6 1.55 0.16 5.42
CA TRP A 6 1.29 1.07 4.31
C TRP A 6 -0.21 1.26 4.23
N ILE A 7 -0.63 2.52 4.17
CA ILE A 7 -2.04 2.84 3.92
C ILE A 7 -2.06 3.59 2.60
N ALA A 8 -2.58 2.96 1.58
CA ALA A 8 -2.60 3.50 0.22
C ALA A 8 -4.03 3.73 -0.25
N ARG A 9 -4.25 4.90 -0.83
CA ARG A 9 -5.54 5.27 -1.42
C ARG A 9 -5.26 5.70 -2.85
N VAL A 10 -5.92 5.06 -3.81
CA VAL A 10 -5.56 5.18 -5.22
C VAL A 10 -6.80 5.39 -6.08
N ASP A 11 -6.69 6.30 -7.04
CA ASP A 11 -7.62 6.38 -8.16
C ASP A 11 -6.88 5.91 -9.41
N VAL A 12 -7.38 4.87 -10.04
CA VAL A 12 -6.77 4.28 -11.23
C VAL A 12 -7.46 4.86 -12.47
N HIS A 13 -6.67 5.49 -13.35
CA HIS A 13 -7.19 6.07 -14.60
C HIS A 13 -7.18 5.09 -15.75
N ASN A 14 -6.24 4.15 -15.71
CA ASN A 14 -6.06 3.17 -16.79
C ASN A 14 -5.81 1.80 -16.16
N ASP A 15 -6.85 0.98 -16.10
CA ASP A 15 -6.80 -0.33 -15.47
C ASP A 15 -5.75 -1.25 -16.13
N GLU A 16 -5.66 -1.24 -17.45
CA GLU A 16 -4.69 -2.07 -18.16
C GLU A 16 -3.26 -1.70 -17.79
N GLY A 17 -2.96 -0.40 -17.76
CA GLY A 17 -1.62 0.07 -17.39
C GLY A 17 -1.27 -0.20 -15.93
N TYR A 18 -2.28 -0.17 -15.06
CA TYR A 18 -2.10 -0.42 -13.64
C TYR A 18 -1.87 -1.90 -13.31
N LYS A 19 -2.34 -2.79 -14.15
CA LYS A 19 -2.31 -4.24 -13.93
C LYS A 19 -0.91 -4.78 -13.66
N ALA A 20 0.06 -4.33 -14.44
CA ALA A 20 1.44 -4.77 -14.29
C ALA A 20 2.01 -4.38 -12.93
N TYR A 21 1.67 -3.17 -12.47
CA TYR A 21 2.06 -2.70 -11.13
C TYR A 21 1.48 -3.60 -10.05
N ALA A 22 0.17 -3.84 -10.11
CA ALA A 22 -0.52 -4.65 -9.10
C ALA A 22 -0.02 -6.10 -9.10
N ALA A 23 0.34 -6.63 -10.26
CA ALA A 23 0.84 -8.00 -10.39
C ALA A 23 2.24 -8.18 -9.82
N ALA A 24 3.08 -7.13 -9.86
CA ALA A 24 4.45 -7.21 -9.36
C ALA A 24 4.53 -7.05 -7.82
N ASN A 25 3.57 -6.36 -7.23
CA ASN A 25 3.60 -5.99 -5.81
C ASN A 25 3.70 -7.17 -4.84
N PRO A 26 2.95 -8.27 -4.98
CA PRO A 26 2.99 -9.33 -3.99
C PRO A 26 4.39 -9.90 -3.74
N ALA A 27 5.17 -10.11 -4.80
CA ALA A 27 6.53 -10.62 -4.65
C ALA A 27 7.45 -9.62 -3.94
N ILE A 28 7.28 -8.34 -4.25
CA ILE A 28 8.06 -7.26 -3.61
C ILE A 28 7.73 -7.20 -2.12
N PHE A 29 6.46 -7.16 -1.77
CA PHE A 29 6.03 -7.08 -0.37
C PHE A 29 6.49 -8.29 0.43
N LYS A 30 6.41 -9.47 -0.17
CA LYS A 30 6.82 -10.72 0.49
C LYS A 30 8.27 -10.69 0.94
N LYS A 31 9.15 -10.09 0.14
CA LYS A 31 10.59 -9.98 0.47
C LYS A 31 10.83 -9.25 1.79
N PHE A 32 9.92 -8.36 2.17
CA PHE A 32 10.04 -7.55 3.38
C PHE A 32 9.08 -7.99 4.48
N GLY A 33 8.48 -9.17 4.31
CA GLY A 33 7.55 -9.71 5.30
C GLY A 33 6.16 -9.07 5.26
N GLY A 34 5.82 -8.42 4.15
CA GLY A 34 4.54 -7.76 4.00
C GLY A 34 3.41 -8.71 3.66
N ARG A 35 2.20 -8.38 4.12
CA ARG A 35 0.99 -9.09 3.75
C ARG A 35 -0.16 -8.10 3.61
N PHE A 36 -1.09 -8.40 2.72
CA PHE A 36 -2.28 -7.58 2.55
C PHE A 36 -3.23 -7.77 3.73
N VAL A 37 -3.68 -6.67 4.31
CA VAL A 37 -4.72 -6.65 5.34
C VAL A 37 -6.03 -6.15 4.73
N VAL A 38 -5.93 -5.15 3.85
CA VAL A 38 -7.03 -4.65 3.03
C VAL A 38 -6.52 -4.59 1.60
N ARG A 39 -7.27 -5.14 0.67
CA ARG A 39 -6.86 -5.15 -0.73
C ARG A 39 -8.03 -4.82 -1.64
N ALA A 40 -8.32 -3.52 -1.74
CA ALA A 40 -9.34 -3.00 -2.66
C ALA A 40 -10.73 -3.65 -2.46
N GLY A 41 -11.10 -3.88 -1.19
CA GLY A 41 -12.42 -4.40 -0.88
C GLY A 41 -13.50 -3.34 -1.05
N ARG A 42 -14.75 -3.74 -0.87
CA ARG A 42 -15.85 -2.77 -0.91
C ARG A 42 -15.68 -1.77 0.23
N PHE A 43 -16.08 -0.54 -0.02
CA PHE A 43 -15.91 0.53 0.96
C PHE A 43 -17.08 1.50 0.86
N THR A 44 -17.24 2.30 1.91
CA THR A 44 -18.22 3.39 1.94
C THR A 44 -17.47 4.66 2.30
N GLY A 45 -17.51 5.65 1.44
CA GLY A 45 -16.97 6.97 1.77
C GLY A 45 -17.93 7.69 2.70
N ILE A 46 -17.46 8.07 3.88
CA ILE A 46 -18.30 8.67 4.92
C ILE A 46 -18.10 10.17 5.02
N GLU A 47 -16.86 10.60 5.11
CA GLU A 47 -16.52 12.02 5.24
C GLU A 47 -15.32 12.34 4.36
N GLY A 48 -15.30 13.55 3.83
CA GLY A 48 -14.20 14.01 3.00
C GLY A 48 -14.16 13.33 1.64
N GLU A 49 -13.01 13.42 1.01
CA GLU A 49 -12.79 12.82 -0.30
C GLU A 49 -12.36 11.38 -0.16
N SER A 50 -12.94 10.48 -0.94
CA SER A 50 -12.50 9.10 -0.98
C SER A 50 -11.92 8.76 -2.35
N ARG A 51 -11.09 7.72 -2.39
CA ARG A 51 -10.56 7.18 -3.64
C ARG A 51 -11.11 5.78 -3.85
N SER A 52 -11.10 5.34 -5.09
CA SER A 52 -11.78 4.10 -5.48
C SER A 52 -11.09 2.82 -5.00
N ARG A 53 -9.78 2.90 -4.73
CA ARG A 53 -9.01 1.73 -4.32
C ARG A 53 -8.28 2.01 -3.02
N ASN A 54 -8.55 1.19 -2.01
CA ASN A 54 -7.93 1.33 -0.69
C ASN A 54 -7.18 0.04 -0.37
N VAL A 55 -5.91 0.16 0.01
CA VAL A 55 -5.04 -0.98 0.27
C VAL A 55 -4.27 -0.75 1.56
N VAL A 56 -4.24 -1.74 2.42
CA VAL A 56 -3.42 -1.70 3.63
C VAL A 56 -2.52 -2.93 3.62
N ILE A 57 -1.22 -2.71 3.78
CA ILE A 57 -0.24 -3.77 3.83
C ILE A 57 0.45 -3.71 5.20
N GLU A 58 0.53 -4.85 5.86
CA GLU A 58 1.17 -4.98 7.16
C GLU A 58 2.57 -5.55 6.98
N PHE A 59 3.52 -4.98 7.69
CA PHE A 59 4.92 -5.43 7.74
C PHE A 59 5.29 -5.77 9.19
N PRO A 60 6.36 -6.54 9.40
CA PRO A 60 6.77 -6.91 10.77
C PRO A 60 6.98 -5.72 11.68
N ASP A 61 7.47 -4.60 11.14
CA ASP A 61 7.68 -3.37 11.88
C ASP A 61 7.73 -2.18 10.92
N TYR A 62 7.83 -0.99 11.49
CA TYR A 62 7.88 0.26 10.74
C TYR A 62 9.09 0.31 9.80
N GLU A 63 10.25 -0.15 10.27
CA GLU A 63 11.48 -0.11 9.48
C GLU A 63 11.39 -1.00 8.23
N ALA A 64 10.77 -2.19 8.36
CA ALA A 64 10.54 -3.07 7.22
C ALA A 64 9.61 -2.44 6.20
N ALA A 65 8.55 -1.75 6.67
CA ALA A 65 7.63 -1.04 5.78
C ALA A 65 8.36 0.05 4.98
N LEU A 66 9.22 0.83 5.64
CA LEU A 66 10.02 1.85 4.98
C LEU A 66 11.03 1.24 4.01
N ALA A 67 11.71 0.18 4.42
CA ALA A 67 12.70 -0.49 3.58
C ALA A 67 12.07 -1.01 2.28
N CYS A 68 10.86 -1.55 2.37
CA CYS A 68 10.12 -2.02 1.20
C CYS A 68 9.87 -0.87 0.21
N TYR A 69 9.39 0.27 0.71
CA TYR A 69 9.11 1.42 -0.15
C TYR A 69 10.38 1.92 -0.84
N ARG A 70 11.48 1.97 -0.09
CA ARG A 70 12.77 2.49 -0.58
C ARG A 70 13.55 1.48 -1.41
N SER A 71 13.07 0.23 -1.51
CA SER A 71 13.78 -0.81 -2.27
C SER A 71 13.84 -0.46 -3.75
N PRO A 72 14.92 -0.85 -4.44
CA PRO A 72 15.01 -0.63 -5.88
C PRO A 72 13.85 -1.25 -6.65
N GLU A 73 13.39 -2.42 -6.24
CA GLU A 73 12.28 -3.12 -6.89
C GLU A 73 11.00 -2.30 -6.83
N TYR A 74 10.66 -1.76 -5.66
CA TYR A 74 9.44 -0.97 -5.53
C TYR A 74 9.58 0.38 -6.25
N GLN A 75 10.73 1.01 -6.15
CA GLN A 75 10.98 2.29 -6.82
C GLN A 75 10.83 2.17 -8.35
N GLU A 76 11.29 1.06 -8.92
CA GLU A 76 11.04 0.78 -10.34
C GLU A 76 9.55 0.54 -10.61
N ASN A 77 8.87 -0.15 -9.71
CA ASN A 77 7.44 -0.43 -9.89
C ASN A 77 6.56 0.82 -9.80
N ILE A 78 6.97 1.84 -9.04
CA ILE A 78 6.28 3.13 -9.00
C ILE A 78 6.17 3.73 -10.40
N LYS A 79 7.22 3.62 -11.20
CA LYS A 79 7.25 4.17 -12.56
C LYS A 79 6.18 3.53 -13.45
N VAL A 80 5.83 2.28 -13.18
CA VAL A 80 4.75 1.58 -13.89
C VAL A 80 3.39 2.14 -13.47
N ARG A 81 3.22 2.46 -12.20
CA ARG A 81 1.96 2.96 -11.63
C ARG A 81 1.66 4.41 -11.99
N GLN A 82 2.67 5.28 -11.89
CA GLN A 82 2.49 6.74 -11.96
C GLN A 82 1.72 7.25 -13.16
N PRO A 83 1.96 6.76 -14.40
CA PRO A 83 1.22 7.28 -15.55
C PRO A 83 -0.27 6.91 -15.54
N HIS A 84 -0.69 5.97 -14.70
CA HIS A 84 -2.01 5.37 -14.78
C HIS A 84 -2.87 5.58 -13.54
N SER A 85 -2.38 6.32 -12.56
CA SER A 85 -3.09 6.50 -11.29
C SER A 85 -2.66 7.74 -10.54
N ILE A 86 -3.49 8.13 -9.57
CA ILE A 86 -3.15 9.11 -8.54
C ILE A 86 -3.22 8.36 -7.22
N ALA A 87 -2.18 8.46 -6.42
CA ALA A 87 -2.10 7.73 -5.16
C ALA A 87 -1.64 8.62 -4.02
N ASP A 88 -2.26 8.41 -2.86
CA ASP A 88 -1.78 8.92 -1.58
C ASP A 88 -1.34 7.72 -0.75
N LEU A 89 -0.17 7.79 -0.16
CA LEU A 89 0.38 6.70 0.62
C LEU A 89 1.03 7.25 1.88
N VAL A 90 0.67 6.68 3.02
CA VAL A 90 1.42 6.90 4.26
C VAL A 90 1.98 5.58 4.75
N ILE A 91 3.12 5.65 5.42
CA ILE A 91 3.72 4.54 6.12
C ILE A 91 3.69 4.91 7.59
N ILE A 92 3.09 4.07 8.40
CA ILE A 92 2.81 4.42 9.79
C ILE A 92 3.05 3.21 10.69
N GLU A 93 3.52 3.48 11.90
CA GLU A 93 3.69 2.45 12.90
C GLU A 93 2.35 2.09 13.51
N GLY A 94 2.14 0.80 13.76
CA GLY A 94 0.93 0.31 14.39
C GLY A 94 0.85 0.68 15.86
N TYR A 95 -0.37 0.68 16.38
CA TYR A 95 -0.61 0.94 17.79
C TYR A 95 -0.48 -0.36 18.58
N ASP A 96 0.29 -0.34 19.66
CA ASP A 96 0.64 -1.49 20.45
C ASP A 96 0.32 -1.24 21.95
N GLY A 97 -0.40 -0.17 22.23
CA GLY A 97 -0.84 0.20 23.56
C GLY A 97 -2.19 -0.43 23.93
N PRO A 98 -2.75 -0.02 25.08
CA PRO A 98 -4.03 -0.58 25.52
C PRO A 98 -5.19 -0.25 24.58
N GLN A 99 -6.12 -1.16 24.47
CA GLN A 99 -7.32 -0.97 23.65
C GLN A 99 -8.47 -0.44 24.52
N PRO A 100 -9.46 0.27 23.91
CA PRO A 100 -10.61 0.78 24.65
C PRO A 100 -11.42 -0.33 25.30
#